data_783e7c4233758a71f78761e308756b1b
#
_entry.id   783e7c4233758a71f78761e308756b1b
#
_cell.length_a   1.000
_cell.length_b   1.000
_cell.length_c   1.000
_cell.angle_alpha   90.00
_cell.angle_beta   90.00
_cell.angle_gamma   90.00
#
_symmetry.space_group_name_H-M   'P 1'
#
loop_
_entity.id
_entity.type
_entity.pdbx_description
1 polymer ?
#
loop_
_entity_poly.entity_id
_entity_poly.type
_entity_poly.pdbx_seq_one_letter_code
_entity_poly.pdbx_strand_id
1 'polypeptide(L)'
;MKKNIFLAMATSAMMLTTSCSDSFLEVNNPTGEPLEEYYTSEETLEEALMSAYSPLHWPDWDGTAYNDLTVDAEILGDDFWVGGSSITDNQHWHKLFNFEADGNNTLATLWTDFYSGIKRCNDVIKYCSWGGATEEYRKKCEAQARVLRVYYYNILWHYYGNVPFYLENLELPYTAPQMTADEIYNQLLPELEDIIASNVL
;
A
#
# COMPACT_ATOMS: atom_id res chain seq x y z
N MET A 1 -20.78 63.93 -4.74
CA MET A 1 -20.94 62.60 -5.38
C MET A 1 -19.61 61.86 -5.61
N LYS A 2 -18.56 62.45 -6.18
CA LYS A 2 -17.30 61.74 -6.45
C LYS A 2 -16.56 61.22 -5.22
N LYS A 3 -16.57 61.95 -4.07
CA LYS A 3 -15.94 61.50 -2.80
C LYS A 3 -16.59 60.24 -2.19
N ASN A 4 -17.90 60.09 -2.31
CA ASN A 4 -18.61 58.96 -1.73
C ASN A 4 -18.44 57.67 -2.60
N ILE A 5 -18.17 57.80 -3.90
CA ILE A 5 -17.87 56.69 -4.80
C ILE A 5 -16.46 56.15 -4.50
N PHE A 6 -15.48 57.02 -4.25
CA PHE A 6 -14.13 56.61 -3.86
C PHE A 6 -14.09 55.90 -2.50
N LEU A 7 -14.90 56.36 -1.54
CA LEU A 7 -14.99 55.74 -0.22
C LEU A 7 -15.66 54.37 -0.32
N ALA A 8 -16.70 54.22 -1.13
CA ALA A 8 -17.36 52.94 -1.38
C ALA A 8 -16.45 51.94 -2.12
N MET A 9 -15.63 52.39 -3.07
CA MET A 9 -14.64 51.55 -3.74
C MET A 9 -13.50 51.11 -2.81
N ALA A 10 -13.04 51.99 -1.92
CA ALA A 10 -11.99 51.65 -0.94
C ALA A 10 -12.48 50.62 0.10
N THR A 11 -13.71 50.73 0.59
CA THR A 11 -14.30 49.72 1.49
C THR A 11 -14.57 48.41 0.82
N SER A 12 -14.97 48.39 -0.45
CA SER A 12 -15.19 47.17 -1.22
C SER A 12 -13.86 46.41 -1.51
N ALA A 13 -12.76 47.15 -1.73
CA ALA A 13 -11.44 46.58 -1.94
C ALA A 13 -10.84 45.96 -0.66
N MET A 14 -11.15 46.49 0.52
CA MET A 14 -10.72 45.94 1.82
C MET A 14 -11.43 44.66 2.20
N MET A 15 -12.63 44.40 1.70
CA MET A 15 -13.36 43.14 1.97
C MET A 15 -12.88 41.94 1.11
N LEU A 16 -12.08 42.19 0.07
CA LEU A 16 -11.55 41.14 -0.80
C LEU A 16 -10.22 40.54 -0.31
N THR A 17 -9.64 41.11 0.78
CA THR A 17 -8.34 40.64 1.32
C THR A 17 -8.46 39.74 2.55
N THR A 18 -9.67 39.36 2.98
CA THR A 18 -9.85 38.31 3.96
C THR A 18 -9.73 36.96 3.24
N SER A 19 -8.52 36.62 2.83
CA SER A 19 -8.17 35.26 2.49
C SER A 19 -8.37 34.41 3.74
N CYS A 20 -9.16 33.34 3.66
CA CYS A 20 -9.21 32.36 4.71
C CYS A 20 -7.76 31.92 4.98
N SER A 21 -7.34 31.96 6.22
CA SER A 21 -6.03 31.45 6.61
C SER A 21 -5.97 29.95 6.27
N ASP A 22 -4.80 29.42 5.88
CA ASP A 22 -4.60 28.00 5.58
C ASP A 22 -5.13 27.12 6.72
N SER A 23 -5.09 27.58 7.96
CA SER A 23 -5.66 26.90 9.14
C SER A 23 -7.18 26.67 9.09
N PHE A 24 -7.94 27.40 8.25
CA PHE A 24 -9.37 27.14 8.05
C PHE A 24 -9.61 25.90 7.18
N LEU A 25 -8.63 25.54 6.35
CA LEU A 25 -8.67 24.36 5.47
C LEU A 25 -8.02 23.13 6.12
N GLU A 26 -7.36 23.29 7.25
CA GLU A 26 -6.80 22.18 8.03
C GLU A 26 -7.94 21.43 8.72
N VAL A 27 -8.30 20.30 8.14
CA VAL A 27 -9.22 19.34 8.76
C VAL A 27 -8.40 18.38 9.60
N ASN A 28 -8.31 18.64 10.90
CA ASN A 28 -7.77 17.65 11.82
C ASN A 28 -8.67 16.41 11.78
N ASN A 29 -8.08 15.25 11.49
CA ASN A 29 -8.81 13.99 11.58
C ASN A 29 -9.12 13.71 13.05
N PRO A 30 -10.39 13.79 13.49
CA PRO A 30 -10.73 13.65 14.91
C PRO A 30 -10.57 12.23 15.43
N THR A 31 -10.36 11.25 14.53
CA THR A 31 -10.23 9.82 14.84
C THR A 31 -8.86 9.27 14.48
N GLY A 32 -7.98 10.07 13.89
CA GLY A 32 -6.63 9.67 13.49
C GLY A 32 -5.59 10.30 14.43
N GLU A 33 -4.67 9.50 14.91
CA GLU A 33 -3.49 9.96 15.61
C GLU A 33 -2.47 10.52 14.61
N PRO A 34 -1.82 11.67 14.85
CA PRO A 34 -0.74 12.16 14.00
C PRO A 34 0.40 11.14 13.93
N LEU A 35 1.02 11.01 12.76
CA LEU A 35 2.14 10.04 12.59
C LEU A 35 3.26 10.26 13.58
N GLU A 36 3.55 11.52 13.92
CA GLU A 36 4.58 11.90 14.88
C GLU A 36 4.26 11.45 16.32
N GLU A 37 2.98 11.26 16.64
CA GLU A 37 2.52 10.76 17.93
C GLU A 37 2.39 9.24 17.94
N TYR A 38 2.11 8.62 16.79
CA TYR A 38 1.91 7.18 16.67
C TYR A 38 3.24 6.41 16.80
N TYR A 39 4.28 6.74 16.05
CA TYR A 39 5.55 6.01 16.04
C TYR A 39 6.49 6.38 17.21
N THR A 40 6.00 6.39 18.46
CA THR A 40 6.73 6.88 19.64
C THR A 40 7.17 5.81 20.61
N SER A 41 6.75 4.56 20.44
CA SER A 41 7.05 3.46 21.37
C SER A 41 7.34 2.15 20.63
N GLU A 42 7.90 1.15 21.33
CA GLU A 42 8.04 -0.22 20.81
C GLU A 42 6.68 -0.84 20.51
N GLU A 43 5.67 -0.58 21.34
CA GLU A 43 4.32 -1.10 21.21
C GLU A 43 3.68 -0.62 19.90
N THR A 44 3.71 0.68 19.60
CA THR A 44 3.14 1.22 18.38
C THR A 44 3.92 0.82 17.12
N LEU A 45 5.23 0.64 17.23
CA LEU A 45 6.03 0.11 16.14
C LEU A 45 5.70 -1.37 15.87
N GLU A 46 5.44 -2.18 16.92
CA GLU A 46 4.98 -3.55 16.78
C GLU A 46 3.60 -3.62 16.12
N GLU A 47 2.65 -2.76 16.54
CA GLU A 47 1.33 -2.66 15.90
C GLU A 47 1.44 -2.33 14.40
N ALA A 48 2.32 -1.39 14.04
CA ALA A 48 2.58 -1.05 12.66
C ALA A 48 3.16 -2.24 11.87
N LEU A 49 4.11 -2.96 12.46
CA LEU A 49 4.68 -4.17 11.87
C LEU A 49 3.62 -5.27 11.71
N MET A 50 2.79 -5.51 12.73
CA MET A 50 1.69 -6.47 12.65
C MET A 50 0.66 -6.06 11.58
N SER A 51 0.43 -4.76 11.44
CA SER A 51 -0.38 -4.23 10.34
C SER A 51 0.23 -4.54 8.96
N ALA A 52 1.56 -4.55 8.83
CA ALA A 52 2.23 -4.95 7.58
C ALA A 52 2.13 -6.47 7.31
N TYR A 53 2.06 -7.31 8.35
CA TYR A 53 1.78 -8.75 8.22
C TYR A 53 0.32 -9.07 7.89
N SER A 54 -0.62 -8.19 8.24
CA SER A 54 -2.05 -8.44 8.16
C SER A 54 -2.54 -8.88 6.78
N PRO A 55 -2.05 -8.36 5.64
CA PRO A 55 -2.46 -8.81 4.31
C PRO A 55 -2.21 -10.30 4.02
N LEU A 56 -1.32 -10.95 4.76
CA LEU A 56 -1.10 -12.40 4.67
C LEU A 56 -2.29 -13.22 5.21
N HIS A 57 -3.13 -12.59 6.03
CA HIS A 57 -4.27 -13.20 6.71
C HIS A 57 -5.60 -12.57 6.34
N TRP A 58 -5.62 -11.71 5.33
CA TRP A 58 -6.88 -11.13 4.91
C TRP A 58 -7.79 -12.23 4.38
N PRO A 59 -9.08 -12.17 4.72
CA PRO A 59 -9.97 -13.27 4.43
C PRO A 59 -10.03 -13.54 2.94
N ASP A 60 -9.97 -14.82 2.59
CA ASP A 60 -10.13 -15.30 1.23
C ASP A 60 -11.53 -14.98 0.66
N TRP A 61 -12.41 -14.48 1.52
CA TRP A 61 -13.77 -14.10 1.19
C TRP A 61 -14.08 -12.68 1.69
N ASP A 62 -14.18 -11.73 0.77
CA ASP A 62 -14.59 -10.34 1.04
C ASP A 62 -16.10 -10.09 0.81
N GLY A 63 -16.88 -11.15 0.57
CA GLY A 63 -18.28 -11.10 0.20
C GLY A 63 -18.55 -11.00 -1.30
N THR A 64 -17.56 -10.81 -2.13
CA THR A 64 -17.67 -10.68 -3.59
C THR A 64 -16.74 -11.59 -4.37
N ALA A 65 -15.57 -11.94 -3.82
CA ALA A 65 -14.58 -12.78 -4.45
C ALA A 65 -13.75 -13.54 -3.42
N TYR A 66 -13.29 -14.72 -3.78
CA TYR A 66 -12.25 -15.42 -3.06
C TYR A 66 -10.87 -14.91 -3.50
N ASN A 67 -9.92 -14.88 -2.58
CA ASN A 67 -8.57 -14.40 -2.82
C ASN A 67 -7.53 -15.34 -2.17
N ASP A 68 -7.69 -16.64 -2.42
CA ASP A 68 -6.81 -17.67 -1.88
C ASP A 68 -5.69 -17.96 -2.88
N LEU A 69 -4.45 -17.58 -2.52
CA LEU A 69 -3.26 -17.86 -3.34
C LEU A 69 -3.09 -19.33 -3.70
N THR A 70 -3.45 -20.24 -2.78
CA THR A 70 -3.36 -21.67 -3.01
C THR A 70 -4.36 -22.10 -4.07
N VAL A 71 -5.61 -21.66 -3.95
CA VAL A 71 -6.66 -21.95 -4.92
C VAL A 71 -6.34 -21.36 -6.28
N ASP A 72 -5.85 -20.12 -6.34
CA ASP A 72 -5.45 -19.47 -7.59
C ASP A 72 -4.29 -20.23 -8.28
N ALA A 73 -3.31 -20.69 -7.50
CA ALA A 73 -2.20 -21.49 -8.02
C ALA A 73 -2.68 -22.85 -8.56
N GLU A 74 -3.57 -23.53 -7.84
CA GLU A 74 -4.14 -24.81 -8.23
C GLU A 74 -5.02 -24.70 -9.49
N ILE A 75 -5.78 -23.61 -9.63
CA ILE A 75 -6.58 -23.33 -10.82
C ILE A 75 -5.71 -23.13 -12.07
N LEU A 76 -4.52 -22.53 -11.91
CA LEU A 76 -3.56 -22.38 -13.01
C LEU A 76 -2.85 -23.69 -13.38
N GLY A 77 -2.92 -24.70 -12.51
CA GLY A 77 -2.44 -26.05 -12.80
C GLY A 77 -3.45 -26.85 -13.63
N ASP A 78 -3.02 -27.97 -14.20
CA ASP A 78 -3.86 -28.82 -15.04
C ASP A 78 -4.74 -29.81 -14.24
N ASP A 79 -4.52 -29.92 -12.92
CA ASP A 79 -5.11 -30.96 -12.09
C ASP A 79 -6.45 -30.58 -11.45
N PHE A 80 -6.81 -29.30 -11.45
CA PHE A 80 -8.00 -28.76 -10.81
C PHE A 80 -8.89 -28.03 -11.80
N TRP A 81 -10.19 -28.25 -11.66
CA TRP A 81 -11.22 -27.51 -12.38
C TRP A 81 -12.03 -26.63 -11.40
N VAL A 82 -12.36 -25.42 -11.83
CA VAL A 82 -13.01 -24.42 -10.98
C VAL A 82 -14.34 -24.91 -10.37
N GLY A 83 -15.11 -25.72 -11.08
CA GLY A 83 -16.42 -26.14 -10.56
C GLY A 83 -17.45 -25.01 -10.56
N GLY A 84 -18.33 -25.03 -9.54
CA GLY A 84 -19.39 -24.04 -9.41
C GLY A 84 -20.68 -24.37 -10.17
N SER A 85 -21.73 -23.55 -9.99
CA SER A 85 -23.05 -23.73 -10.60
C SER A 85 -23.10 -23.29 -12.07
N SER A 86 -22.23 -22.40 -12.48
CA SER A 86 -22.10 -21.88 -13.84
C SER A 86 -20.79 -21.12 -14.01
N ILE A 87 -20.45 -20.76 -15.25
CA ILE A 87 -19.28 -19.93 -15.60
C ILE A 87 -19.35 -18.49 -15.01
N THR A 88 -20.48 -18.10 -14.44
CA THR A 88 -20.63 -16.81 -13.75
C THR A 88 -20.42 -16.92 -12.24
N ASP A 89 -20.30 -18.13 -11.72
CA ASP A 89 -20.00 -18.40 -10.34
C ASP A 89 -18.48 -18.27 -10.13
N ASN A 90 -18.03 -17.23 -9.46
CA ASN A 90 -16.61 -16.86 -9.38
C ASN A 90 -15.96 -16.72 -10.77
N GLN A 91 -16.54 -15.88 -11.61
CA GLN A 91 -16.13 -15.71 -13.01
C GLN A 91 -14.63 -15.45 -13.20
N HIS A 92 -13.96 -14.76 -12.26
CA HIS A 92 -12.53 -14.51 -12.30
C HIS A 92 -11.72 -15.82 -12.27
N TRP A 93 -12.13 -16.82 -11.50
CA TRP A 93 -11.48 -18.15 -11.50
C TRP A 93 -11.68 -18.89 -12.82
N HIS A 94 -12.86 -18.85 -13.40
CA HIS A 94 -13.09 -19.43 -14.72
C HIS A 94 -12.24 -18.79 -15.81
N LYS A 95 -12.08 -17.45 -15.74
CA LYS A 95 -11.19 -16.72 -16.64
C LYS A 95 -9.72 -17.08 -16.41
N LEU A 96 -9.30 -17.18 -15.15
CA LEU A 96 -7.96 -17.61 -14.80
C LEU A 96 -7.66 -19.03 -15.32
N PHE A 97 -8.58 -19.97 -15.08
CA PHE A 97 -8.49 -21.37 -15.53
C PHE A 97 -8.34 -21.47 -17.06
N ASN A 98 -9.08 -20.67 -17.81
CA ASN A 98 -9.05 -20.64 -19.27
C ASN A 98 -7.90 -19.81 -19.85
N PHE A 99 -7.03 -19.21 -19.02
CA PHE A 99 -6.02 -18.24 -19.45
C PHE A 99 -6.61 -17.03 -20.20
N GLU A 100 -7.83 -16.61 -19.83
CA GLU A 100 -8.58 -15.49 -20.39
C GLU A 100 -8.64 -14.28 -19.43
N ALA A 101 -7.82 -14.27 -18.38
CA ALA A 101 -7.77 -13.16 -17.43
C ALA A 101 -7.24 -11.89 -18.12
N ASP A 102 -7.89 -10.77 -17.84
CA ASP A 102 -7.51 -9.44 -18.32
C ASP A 102 -7.71 -8.39 -17.19
N GLY A 103 -7.40 -7.13 -17.45
CA GLY A 103 -7.49 -6.06 -16.47
C GLY A 103 -8.89 -5.80 -15.88
N ASN A 104 -9.96 -6.41 -16.44
CA ASN A 104 -11.33 -6.24 -15.96
C ASN A 104 -11.83 -7.45 -15.15
N ASN A 105 -11.16 -8.59 -15.26
CA ASN A 105 -11.60 -9.85 -14.67
C ASN A 105 -10.47 -10.66 -14.04
N THR A 106 -9.36 -10.02 -13.73
CA THR A 106 -8.23 -10.62 -13.02
C THR A 106 -8.42 -10.59 -11.50
N LEU A 107 -7.45 -11.08 -10.75
CA LEU A 107 -7.42 -11.14 -9.29
C LEU A 107 -7.18 -9.74 -8.67
N ALA A 108 -8.17 -8.85 -8.80
CA ALA A 108 -8.04 -7.45 -8.35
C ALA A 108 -7.83 -7.33 -6.84
N THR A 109 -8.42 -8.23 -6.06
CA THR A 109 -8.29 -8.25 -4.60
C THR A 109 -6.85 -8.55 -4.20
N LEU A 110 -6.23 -9.58 -4.79
CA LEU A 110 -4.82 -9.94 -4.57
C LEU A 110 -3.87 -8.77 -4.85
N TRP A 111 -4.11 -8.04 -5.94
CA TRP A 111 -3.36 -6.82 -6.26
C TRP A 111 -3.49 -5.76 -5.17
N THR A 112 -4.72 -5.47 -4.77
CA THR A 112 -5.01 -4.45 -3.75
C THR A 112 -4.40 -4.80 -2.40
N ASP A 113 -4.51 -6.05 -1.99
CA ASP A 113 -4.02 -6.55 -0.71
C ASP A 113 -2.50 -6.46 -0.62
N PHE A 114 -1.80 -6.90 -1.64
CA PHE A 114 -0.34 -6.89 -1.60
C PHE A 114 0.25 -5.50 -1.78
N TYR A 115 -0.33 -4.63 -2.59
CA TYR A 115 0.08 -3.23 -2.61
C TYR A 115 -0.24 -2.50 -1.30
N SER A 116 -1.31 -2.87 -0.61
CA SER A 116 -1.57 -2.38 0.75
C SER A 116 -0.50 -2.89 1.74
N GLY A 117 -0.05 -4.14 1.59
CA GLY A 117 1.07 -4.70 2.35
C GLY A 117 2.36 -3.94 2.10
N ILE A 118 2.71 -3.68 0.83
CA ILE A 118 3.90 -2.90 0.44
C ILE A 118 3.86 -1.50 1.05
N LYS A 119 2.68 -0.82 0.98
CA LYS A 119 2.52 0.49 1.59
C LYS A 119 2.83 0.46 3.08
N ARG A 120 2.30 -0.51 3.81
CA ARG A 120 2.50 -0.65 5.26
C ARG A 120 3.95 -1.00 5.60
N CYS A 121 4.60 -1.86 4.81
CA CYS A 121 6.03 -2.12 4.94
C CYS A 121 6.85 -0.84 4.76
N ASN A 122 6.54 -0.03 3.75
CA ASN A 122 7.21 1.24 3.51
C ASN A 122 7.00 2.22 4.67
N ASP A 123 5.82 2.26 5.28
CA ASP A 123 5.56 3.07 6.47
C ASP A 123 6.43 2.61 7.65
N VAL A 124 6.49 1.31 7.95
CA VAL A 124 7.36 0.77 9.01
C VAL A 124 8.83 1.15 8.75
N ILE A 125 9.34 0.92 7.54
CA ILE A 125 10.73 1.22 7.17
C ILE A 125 11.03 2.71 7.33
N LYS A 126 10.13 3.57 6.89
CA LYS A 126 10.30 5.02 6.95
C LYS A 126 10.28 5.55 8.38
N TYR A 127 9.34 5.10 9.18
CA TYR A 127 9.04 5.70 10.48
C TYR A 127 9.62 4.96 11.68
N CYS A 128 10.20 3.76 11.51
CA CYS A 128 10.79 3.01 12.62
C CYS A 128 11.90 3.78 13.36
N SER A 129 12.55 4.75 12.73
CA SER A 129 13.57 5.61 13.34
C SER A 129 13.02 6.74 14.22
N TRP A 130 11.71 7.02 14.18
CA TRP A 130 11.12 8.19 14.84
C TRP A 130 10.90 8.00 16.34
N GLY A 131 10.75 6.78 16.80
CA GLY A 131 10.19 6.52 18.10
C GLY A 131 11.17 6.16 19.20
N GLY A 132 10.62 6.00 20.41
CA GLY A 132 11.29 5.61 21.65
C GLY A 132 11.74 4.15 21.72
N ALA A 133 11.59 3.37 20.66
CA ALA A 133 12.06 1.99 20.60
C ALA A 133 13.59 1.90 20.63
N THR A 134 14.12 0.81 21.17
CA THR A 134 15.56 0.54 21.15
C THR A 134 16.08 0.39 19.73
N GLU A 135 17.35 0.71 19.50
CA GLU A 135 17.97 0.58 18.16
C GLU A 135 17.91 -0.87 17.65
N GLU A 136 18.12 -1.83 18.52
CA GLU A 136 18.03 -3.26 18.19
C GLU A 136 16.62 -3.62 17.71
N TYR A 137 15.60 -3.19 18.44
CA TYR A 137 14.21 -3.46 18.09
C TYR A 137 13.81 -2.80 16.76
N ARG A 138 14.22 -1.53 16.54
CA ARG A 138 13.98 -0.82 15.28
C ARG A 138 14.59 -1.53 14.09
N LYS A 139 15.87 -1.95 14.20
CA LYS A 139 16.54 -2.72 13.12
C LYS A 139 15.83 -4.03 12.82
N LYS A 140 15.33 -4.71 13.85
CA LYS A 140 14.58 -5.94 13.68
C LYS A 140 13.24 -5.71 12.98
N CYS A 141 12.49 -4.66 13.34
CA CYS A 141 11.24 -4.30 12.68
C CYS A 141 11.46 -3.89 11.21
N GLU A 142 12.49 -3.07 10.95
CA GLU A 142 12.87 -2.67 9.60
C GLU A 142 13.22 -3.88 8.72
N ALA A 143 14.04 -4.79 9.23
CA ALA A 143 14.44 -6.00 8.51
C ALA A 143 13.23 -6.88 8.16
N GLN A 144 12.31 -7.09 9.12
CA GLN A 144 11.08 -7.84 8.88
C GLN A 144 10.20 -7.17 7.81
N ALA A 145 10.02 -5.85 7.88
CA ALA A 145 9.24 -5.11 6.91
C ALA A 145 9.86 -5.18 5.49
N ARG A 146 11.19 -5.12 5.38
CA ARG A 146 11.91 -5.30 4.10
C ARG A 146 11.69 -6.71 3.53
N VAL A 147 11.78 -7.76 4.35
CA VAL A 147 11.51 -9.15 3.91
C VAL A 147 10.08 -9.32 3.44
N LEU A 148 9.10 -8.78 4.19
CA LEU A 148 7.68 -8.82 3.80
C LEU A 148 7.44 -8.09 2.47
N ARG A 149 8.05 -6.92 2.27
CA ARG A 149 7.94 -6.18 1.02
C ARG A 149 8.47 -6.98 -0.17
N VAL A 150 9.60 -7.67 -0.01
CA VAL A 150 10.14 -8.59 -1.02
C VAL A 150 9.14 -9.70 -1.32
N TYR A 151 8.54 -10.30 -0.30
CA TYR A 151 7.53 -11.35 -0.46
C TYR A 151 6.32 -10.84 -1.27
N TYR A 152 5.77 -9.68 -0.92
CA TYR A 152 4.63 -9.12 -1.64
C TYR A 152 4.93 -8.83 -3.11
N TYR A 153 6.08 -8.24 -3.42
CA TYR A 153 6.50 -8.04 -4.80
C TYR A 153 6.73 -9.35 -5.52
N ASN A 154 7.30 -10.36 -4.85
CA ASN A 154 7.51 -11.69 -5.43
C ASN A 154 6.19 -12.30 -5.91
N ILE A 155 5.14 -12.23 -5.11
CA ILE A 155 3.81 -12.74 -5.53
C ILE A 155 3.24 -11.88 -6.66
N LEU A 156 3.32 -10.55 -6.56
CA LEU A 156 2.77 -9.65 -7.58
C LEU A 156 3.35 -9.94 -8.97
N TRP A 157 4.67 -10.06 -9.12
CA TRP A 157 5.22 -10.32 -10.46
C TRP A 157 4.94 -11.73 -10.98
N HIS A 158 4.76 -12.72 -10.10
CA HIS A 158 4.39 -14.07 -10.53
C HIS A 158 3.00 -14.12 -11.15
N TYR A 159 2.04 -13.36 -10.60
CA TYR A 159 0.67 -13.35 -11.10
C TYR A 159 0.41 -12.32 -12.20
N TYR A 160 1.08 -11.17 -12.17
CA TYR A 160 0.76 -10.05 -13.06
C TYR A 160 1.87 -9.68 -14.06
N GLY A 161 3.04 -10.30 -13.95
CA GLY A 161 4.19 -9.96 -14.80
C GLY A 161 4.80 -8.61 -14.43
N ASN A 162 4.84 -7.66 -15.35
CA ASN A 162 5.37 -6.33 -15.06
C ASN A 162 4.42 -5.56 -14.15
N VAL A 163 4.95 -5.05 -13.04
CA VAL A 163 4.16 -4.37 -12.00
C VAL A 163 4.77 -3.03 -11.62
N PRO A 164 3.97 -2.04 -11.17
CA PRO A 164 4.49 -0.81 -10.59
C PRO A 164 5.42 -1.10 -9.41
N PHE A 165 6.63 -0.54 -9.44
CA PHE A 165 7.65 -0.76 -8.42
C PHE A 165 8.07 0.53 -7.74
N TYR A 166 8.07 0.53 -6.41
CA TYR A 166 8.49 1.65 -5.58
C TYR A 166 8.89 1.16 -4.18
N LEU A 167 9.89 1.82 -3.59
CA LEU A 167 10.41 1.51 -2.25
C LEU A 167 9.98 2.53 -1.19
N GLU A 168 9.35 3.62 -1.61
CA GLU A 168 8.75 4.64 -0.76
C GLU A 168 7.30 4.86 -1.17
N ASN A 169 6.43 5.23 -0.23
CA ASN A 169 5.02 5.45 -0.54
C ASN A 169 4.86 6.61 -1.52
N LEU A 170 4.00 6.37 -2.49
CA LEU A 170 3.75 7.32 -3.57
C LEU A 170 2.97 8.53 -3.05
N GLU A 171 3.36 9.71 -3.54
CA GLU A 171 2.60 10.94 -3.43
C GLU A 171 1.77 11.18 -4.70
N LEU A 172 0.87 12.17 -4.67
CA LEU A 172 0.09 12.54 -5.85
C LEU A 172 1.00 12.81 -7.06
N PRO A 173 0.73 12.23 -8.23
CA PRO A 173 -0.50 11.55 -8.67
C PRO A 173 -0.57 10.02 -8.40
N TYR A 174 0.17 9.47 -7.44
CA TYR A 174 0.19 8.03 -7.07
C TYR A 174 0.51 7.09 -8.24
N THR A 175 1.47 7.44 -9.05
CA THR A 175 1.91 6.64 -10.21
C THR A 175 3.35 6.22 -10.06
N ALA A 176 3.65 4.97 -10.43
CA ALA A 176 5.00 4.43 -10.52
C ALA A 176 5.20 3.73 -11.87
N PRO A 177 6.42 3.70 -12.40
CA PRO A 177 6.72 2.93 -13.60
C PRO A 177 6.55 1.43 -13.31
N GLN A 178 6.06 0.69 -14.31
CA GLN A 178 6.12 -0.76 -14.27
C GLN A 178 7.54 -1.23 -14.51
N MET A 179 7.95 -2.24 -13.74
CA MET A 179 9.23 -2.93 -13.91
C MET A 179 8.99 -4.41 -14.19
N THR A 180 9.93 -5.01 -14.88
CA THR A 180 9.98 -6.46 -15.11
C THR A 180 10.39 -7.19 -13.82
N ALA A 181 10.12 -8.49 -13.74
CA ALA A 181 10.55 -9.33 -12.63
C ALA A 181 12.07 -9.24 -12.38
N ASP A 182 12.87 -9.27 -13.45
CA ASP A 182 14.34 -9.18 -13.36
C ASP A 182 14.82 -7.83 -12.80
N GLU A 183 14.20 -6.73 -13.24
CA GLU A 183 14.51 -5.39 -12.72
C GLU A 183 14.17 -5.28 -11.24
N ILE A 184 13.01 -5.79 -10.82
CA ILE A 184 12.58 -5.80 -9.42
C ILE A 184 13.49 -6.69 -8.58
N TYR A 185 13.80 -7.89 -9.07
CA TYR A 185 14.72 -8.82 -8.40
C TYR A 185 16.08 -8.18 -8.13
N ASN A 186 16.65 -7.51 -9.13
CA ASN A 186 17.95 -6.83 -9.01
C ASN A 186 17.92 -5.65 -8.01
N GLN A 187 16.75 -5.07 -7.72
CA GLN A 187 16.59 -4.04 -6.69
C GLN A 187 16.45 -4.66 -5.28
N LEU A 188 15.74 -5.77 -5.17
CA LEU A 188 15.38 -6.37 -3.88
C LEU A 188 16.41 -7.38 -3.36
N LEU A 189 17.16 -8.05 -4.22
CA LEU A 189 18.18 -9.01 -3.81
C LEU A 189 19.23 -8.40 -2.87
N PRO A 190 19.81 -7.21 -3.16
CA PRO A 190 20.76 -6.59 -2.25
C PRO A 190 20.18 -6.28 -0.87
N GLU A 191 18.87 -5.99 -0.77
CA GLU A 191 18.22 -5.79 0.54
C GLU A 191 18.21 -7.06 1.38
N LEU A 192 17.93 -8.21 0.76
CA LEU A 192 17.95 -9.51 1.44
C LEU A 192 19.36 -9.91 1.85
N GLU A 193 20.35 -9.70 0.98
CA GLU A 193 21.76 -9.97 1.27
C GLU A 193 22.25 -9.15 2.46
N ASP A 194 21.87 -7.87 2.53
CA ASP A 194 22.19 -6.98 3.64
C ASP A 194 21.58 -7.47 4.97
N ILE A 195 20.30 -7.88 4.94
CA ILE A 195 19.61 -8.42 6.12
C ILE A 195 20.30 -9.70 6.60
N ILE A 196 20.63 -10.62 5.70
CA ILE A 196 21.33 -11.87 6.04
C ILE A 196 22.71 -11.56 6.63
N ALA A 197 23.46 -10.65 6.03
CA ALA A 197 24.80 -10.27 6.51
C ALA A 197 24.77 -9.58 7.86
N SER A 198 23.69 -8.84 8.17
CA SER A 198 23.53 -8.15 9.46
C SER A 198 23.20 -9.07 10.64
N ASN A 199 22.68 -10.28 10.36
CA ASN A 199 22.22 -11.25 11.36
C ASN A 199 21.25 -10.65 12.40
N VAL A 200 20.34 -9.77 11.93
CA VAL A 200 19.41 -9.01 12.78
C VAL A 200 18.09 -9.76 13.07
N LEU A 201 17.75 -10.76 12.25
CA LEU A 201 16.57 -11.64 12.36
C LEU A 201 16.90 -12.95 13.05
#